data_93c95e6605d943ecb5960a3627f91618
#
_entry.id   93c95e6605d943ecb5960a3627f91618
#
_cell.length_a   1.000
_cell.length_b   1.000
_cell.length_c   1.000
_cell.angle_alpha   90.00
_cell.angle_beta   90.00
_cell.angle_gamma   90.00
#
_symmetry.space_group_name_H-M   'P 1'
#
loop_
_entity.id
_entity.type
_entity.pdbx_description
1 polymer ?
#
loop_
_entity_poly.entity_id
_entity_poly.type
_entity_poly.pdbx_seq_one_letter_code
_entity_poly.pdbx_strand_id
1 'polypeptide(L)'
;MSNISNKADEIVRSARGLIVAGGYNSFSFADISAEVSIRKASIHHHFPTKADLVKTVVARYREEALHGLAMADANIADPLARLRAYTGFWEACIRDNNAPFCICAMLAAELPVLPGEVTIEVRGHFRDLSGWLATVLQKGVAEGRLVLSRPAAEEALSFMATVHGAMLSARAYGDPLVFTAIIEPLFDRIAIRH
;
A
#
# COMPACT_ATOMS: atom_id res chain seq x y z
N MET A 1 6.61 25.37 18.22
CA MET A 1 6.19 23.96 18.10
C MET A 1 6.35 23.35 16.69
N SER A 2 6.59 24.14 15.62
CA SER A 2 6.64 23.65 14.21
C SER A 2 7.89 22.83 13.82
N ASN A 3 9.03 23.02 14.47
CA ASN A 3 10.30 22.41 14.01
C ASN A 3 10.46 20.93 14.42
N ILE A 4 9.88 20.52 15.55
CA ILE A 4 9.98 19.14 16.07
C ILE A 4 9.06 18.20 15.27
N SER A 5 7.84 18.64 14.95
CA SER A 5 6.89 17.90 14.10
C SER A 5 7.47 17.66 12.70
N ASN A 6 8.13 18.66 12.13
CA ASN A 6 8.75 18.58 10.80
C ASN A 6 9.86 17.51 10.75
N LYS A 7 10.71 17.41 11.79
CA LYS A 7 11.81 16.42 11.81
C LYS A 7 11.32 14.98 11.96
N ALA A 8 10.29 14.73 12.78
CA ALA A 8 9.67 13.41 12.86
C ALA A 8 9.08 12.99 11.51
N ASP A 9 8.45 13.91 10.78
CA ASP A 9 7.88 13.63 9.47
C ASP A 9 8.96 13.36 8.40
N GLU A 10 10.09 14.06 8.45
CA GLU A 10 11.23 13.78 7.58
C GLU A 10 11.80 12.38 7.84
N ILE A 11 11.97 11.98 9.12
CA ILE A 11 12.42 10.65 9.52
C ILE A 11 11.47 9.56 9.01
N VAL A 12 10.16 9.75 9.19
CA VAL A 12 9.14 8.80 8.73
C VAL A 12 9.15 8.68 7.21
N ARG A 13 9.31 9.78 6.48
CA ARG A 13 9.38 9.78 5.01
C ARG A 13 10.62 9.05 4.50
N SER A 14 11.80 9.32 5.09
CA SER A 14 13.04 8.62 4.78
C SER A 14 12.90 7.10 5.03
N ALA A 15 12.41 6.72 6.22
CA ALA A 15 12.19 5.32 6.54
C ALA A 15 11.22 4.62 5.57
N ARG A 16 10.15 5.31 5.13
CA ARG A 16 9.22 4.79 4.12
C ARG A 16 9.92 4.50 2.79
N GLY A 17 10.76 5.41 2.31
CA GLY A 17 11.57 5.21 1.09
C GLY A 17 12.49 4.00 1.21
N LEU A 18 13.19 3.87 2.34
CA LEU A 18 14.09 2.74 2.60
C LEU A 18 13.35 1.39 2.69
N ILE A 19 12.14 1.37 3.27
CA ILE A 19 11.29 0.17 3.27
C ILE A 19 10.88 -0.22 1.85
N VAL A 20 10.47 0.74 1.01
CA VAL A 20 10.12 0.48 -0.40
C VAL A 20 11.33 -0.05 -1.16
N ALA A 21 12.54 0.46 -0.87
CA ALA A 21 13.77 0.04 -1.53
C ALA A 21 14.18 -1.40 -1.18
N GLY A 22 14.09 -1.81 0.09
CA GLY A 22 14.68 -3.08 0.51
C GLY A 22 14.03 -3.78 1.72
N GLY A 23 12.90 -3.28 2.26
CA GLY A 23 12.21 -3.90 3.39
C GLY A 23 12.74 -3.48 4.77
N TYR A 24 12.28 -4.18 5.80
CA TYR A 24 12.59 -3.86 7.20
C TYR A 24 14.09 -3.95 7.51
N ASN A 25 14.77 -4.99 7.03
CA ASN A 25 16.16 -5.25 7.41
C ASN A 25 17.20 -4.49 6.57
N SER A 26 16.79 -3.77 5.50
CA SER A 26 17.70 -3.09 4.57
C SER A 26 18.32 -1.80 5.10
N PHE A 27 17.85 -1.25 6.21
CA PHE A 27 18.29 0.05 6.71
C PHE A 27 18.46 0.09 8.22
N SER A 28 19.17 1.09 8.69
CA SER A 28 19.41 1.41 10.10
C SER A 28 19.16 2.90 10.38
N PHE A 29 19.22 3.30 11.63
CA PHE A 29 19.19 4.74 12.00
C PHE A 29 20.40 5.52 11.46
N ALA A 30 21.49 4.82 11.08
CA ALA A 30 22.62 5.47 10.43
C ALA A 30 22.26 5.97 9.04
N ASP A 31 21.52 5.16 8.28
CA ASP A 31 21.10 5.49 6.91
C ASP A 31 20.13 6.68 6.94
N ILE A 32 19.15 6.66 7.85
CA ILE A 32 18.23 7.80 8.05
C ILE A 32 18.99 9.05 8.50
N SER A 33 19.96 8.90 9.43
CA SER A 33 20.80 10.00 9.92
C SER A 33 21.57 10.69 8.79
N ALA A 34 22.08 9.91 7.84
CA ALA A 34 22.79 10.42 6.67
C ALA A 34 21.82 11.13 5.70
N GLU A 35 20.67 10.50 5.38
CA GLU A 35 19.70 11.04 4.42
C GLU A 35 19.03 12.33 4.93
N VAL A 36 18.61 12.37 6.20
CA VAL A 36 17.92 13.54 6.81
C VAL A 36 18.89 14.58 7.38
N SER A 37 20.20 14.30 7.34
CA SER A 37 21.26 15.18 7.87
C SER A 37 21.06 15.55 9.34
N ILE A 38 20.72 14.57 10.19
CA ILE A 38 20.56 14.75 11.64
C ILE A 38 21.38 13.70 12.41
N ARG A 39 21.68 13.98 13.69
CA ARG A 39 22.39 13.04 14.55
C ARG A 39 21.48 11.85 14.92
N LYS A 40 22.04 10.64 15.04
CA LYS A 40 21.30 9.45 15.52
C LYS A 40 20.57 9.69 16.84
N ALA A 41 21.18 10.45 17.77
CA ALA A 41 20.57 10.82 19.04
C ALA A 41 19.23 11.58 18.85
N SER A 42 19.14 12.41 17.81
CA SER A 42 17.88 13.09 17.48
C SER A 42 16.81 12.11 16.97
N ILE A 43 17.21 11.07 16.23
CA ILE A 43 16.27 10.03 15.78
C ILE A 43 15.76 9.25 17.00
N HIS A 44 16.65 8.83 17.90
CA HIS A 44 16.27 8.12 19.13
C HIS A 44 15.38 8.94 20.06
N HIS A 45 15.47 10.28 20.02
CA HIS A 45 14.56 11.14 20.75
C HIS A 45 13.12 11.06 20.24
N HIS A 46 12.94 10.90 18.92
CA HIS A 46 11.61 10.76 18.29
C HIS A 46 11.11 9.31 18.29
N PHE A 47 12.03 8.38 18.05
CA PHE A 47 11.75 6.94 17.90
C PHE A 47 12.80 6.14 18.68
N PRO A 48 12.48 5.69 19.90
CA PRO A 48 13.41 4.95 20.75
C PRO A 48 14.00 3.71 20.07
N THR A 49 13.18 3.00 19.27
CA THR A 49 13.58 1.81 18.53
C THR A 49 13.23 1.91 17.05
N LYS A 50 13.87 1.07 16.23
CA LYS A 50 13.49 0.91 14.82
C LYS A 50 12.06 0.36 14.67
N ALA A 51 11.63 -0.50 15.61
CA ALA A 51 10.28 -1.02 15.64
C ALA A 51 9.24 0.09 15.83
N ASP A 52 9.48 1.04 16.77
CA ASP A 52 8.60 2.20 16.97
C ASP A 52 8.49 3.07 15.72
N LEU A 53 9.63 3.30 15.05
CA LEU A 53 9.65 4.06 13.80
C LEU A 53 8.85 3.34 12.71
N VAL A 54 9.13 2.05 12.45
CA VAL A 54 8.46 1.32 11.37
C VAL A 54 6.99 1.11 11.66
N LYS A 55 6.60 0.85 12.92
CA LYS A 55 5.19 0.86 13.34
C LYS A 55 4.51 2.18 12.97
N THR A 56 5.15 3.31 13.30
CA THR A 56 4.61 4.65 12.97
C THR A 56 4.49 4.85 11.46
N VAL A 57 5.49 4.43 10.68
CA VAL A 57 5.45 4.49 9.21
C VAL A 57 4.25 3.70 8.67
N VAL A 58 4.06 2.47 9.16
CA VAL A 58 2.98 1.59 8.67
C VAL A 58 1.61 2.10 9.11
N ALA A 59 1.46 2.57 10.36
CA ALA A 59 0.21 3.14 10.86
C ALA A 59 -0.21 4.37 10.03
N ARG A 60 0.70 5.32 9.78
CA ARG A 60 0.42 6.48 8.94
C ARG A 60 0.07 6.09 7.50
N TYR A 61 0.82 5.16 6.92
CA TYR A 61 0.53 4.64 5.59
C TYR A 61 -0.88 4.02 5.51
N ARG A 62 -1.28 3.27 6.54
CA ARG A 62 -2.60 2.67 6.64
C ARG A 62 -3.70 3.74 6.74
N GLU A 63 -3.50 4.79 7.54
CA GLU A 63 -4.41 5.93 7.65
C GLU A 63 -4.54 6.68 6.30
N GLU A 64 -3.42 6.95 5.62
CA GLU A 64 -3.40 7.57 4.29
C GLU A 64 -4.16 6.71 3.26
N ALA A 65 -3.95 5.39 3.27
CA ALA A 65 -4.64 4.47 2.38
C ALA A 65 -6.15 4.47 2.64
N LEU A 66 -6.58 4.36 3.90
CA LEU A 66 -7.99 4.43 4.28
C LEU A 66 -8.63 5.74 3.88
N HIS A 67 -7.92 6.86 4.06
CA HIS A 67 -8.40 8.17 3.61
C HIS A 67 -8.58 8.20 2.09
N GLY A 68 -7.61 7.72 1.33
CA GLY A 68 -7.71 7.63 -0.14
C GLY A 68 -8.88 6.78 -0.62
N LEU A 69 -9.11 5.62 0.02
CA LEU A 69 -10.25 4.74 -0.27
C LEU A 69 -11.59 5.42 0.05
N ALA A 70 -11.68 6.11 1.19
CA ALA A 70 -12.88 6.87 1.58
C ALA A 70 -13.16 8.03 0.59
N MET A 71 -12.12 8.70 0.09
CA MET A 71 -12.26 9.72 -0.94
C MET A 71 -12.76 9.13 -2.26
N ALA A 72 -12.31 7.94 -2.65
CA ALA A 72 -12.84 7.24 -3.82
C ALA A 72 -14.33 6.89 -3.63
N ASP A 73 -14.73 6.43 -2.45
CA ASP A 73 -16.13 6.14 -2.12
C ASP A 73 -17.02 7.38 -2.19
N ALA A 74 -16.52 8.52 -1.72
CA ALA A 74 -17.28 9.78 -1.72
C ALA A 74 -17.43 10.42 -3.11
N ASN A 75 -16.43 10.25 -3.99
CA ASN A 75 -16.35 10.98 -5.25
C ASN A 75 -16.68 10.14 -6.50
N ILE A 76 -16.64 8.82 -6.40
CA ILE A 76 -16.87 7.91 -7.54
C ILE A 76 -18.09 7.04 -7.23
N ALA A 77 -19.19 7.27 -7.89
CA ALA A 77 -20.43 6.53 -7.65
C ALA A 77 -20.36 5.08 -8.17
N ASP A 78 -19.80 4.87 -9.38
CA ASP A 78 -19.72 3.57 -10.05
C ASP A 78 -18.67 2.64 -9.40
N PRO A 79 -19.06 1.43 -8.93
CA PRO A 79 -18.14 0.49 -8.29
C PRO A 79 -16.97 0.05 -9.20
N LEU A 80 -17.23 -0.15 -10.49
CA LEU A 80 -16.17 -0.52 -11.44
C LEU A 80 -15.13 0.61 -11.58
N ALA A 81 -15.61 1.86 -11.66
CA ALA A 81 -14.73 3.02 -11.72
C ALA A 81 -13.90 3.20 -10.43
N ARG A 82 -14.44 2.83 -9.25
CA ARG A 82 -13.66 2.82 -7.99
C ARG A 82 -12.51 1.83 -8.03
N LEU A 83 -12.75 0.60 -8.51
CA LEU A 83 -11.70 -0.40 -8.67
C LEU A 83 -10.64 0.07 -9.67
N ARG A 84 -11.06 0.69 -10.77
CA ARG A 84 -10.13 1.30 -11.75
C ARG A 84 -9.35 2.47 -11.17
N ALA A 85 -9.95 3.31 -10.33
CA ALA A 85 -9.24 4.37 -9.65
C ALA A 85 -8.17 3.83 -8.69
N TYR A 86 -8.47 2.76 -7.95
CA TYR A 86 -7.52 2.09 -7.07
C TYR A 86 -6.33 1.50 -7.86
N THR A 87 -6.57 0.78 -8.95
CA THR A 87 -5.49 0.22 -9.78
C THR A 87 -4.73 1.30 -10.54
N GLY A 88 -5.43 2.34 -11.03
CA GLY A 88 -4.83 3.49 -11.72
C GLY A 88 -3.91 4.32 -10.84
N PHE A 89 -4.20 4.42 -9.54
CA PHE A 89 -3.27 5.00 -8.57
C PHE A 89 -1.92 4.27 -8.57
N TRP A 90 -1.94 2.94 -8.51
CA TRP A 90 -0.71 2.14 -8.53
C TRP A 90 0.00 2.20 -9.88
N GLU A 91 -0.75 2.16 -10.98
CA GLU A 91 -0.18 2.32 -12.32
C GLU A 91 0.58 3.66 -12.45
N ALA A 92 0.00 4.75 -11.97
CA ALA A 92 0.65 6.06 -11.94
C ALA A 92 1.90 6.05 -11.04
N CYS A 93 1.82 5.49 -9.83
CA CYS A 93 2.96 5.40 -8.92
C CYS A 93 4.13 4.62 -9.53
N ILE A 94 3.85 3.52 -10.23
CA ILE A 94 4.86 2.66 -10.87
C ILE A 94 5.47 3.39 -12.07
N ARG A 95 4.66 3.97 -12.95
CA ARG A 95 5.11 4.70 -14.14
C ARG A 95 5.98 5.90 -13.77
N ASP A 96 5.57 6.66 -12.77
CA ASP A 96 6.23 7.90 -12.37
C ASP A 96 7.36 7.66 -11.36
N ASN A 97 7.62 6.40 -11.00
CA ASN A 97 8.57 5.96 -9.98
C ASN A 97 8.41 6.68 -8.62
N ASN A 98 7.17 7.03 -8.31
CA ASN A 98 6.81 7.71 -7.06
C ASN A 98 6.20 6.72 -6.07
N ALA A 99 7.00 6.24 -5.11
CA ALA A 99 6.61 5.18 -4.19
C ALA A 99 5.99 3.95 -4.90
N PRO A 100 6.71 3.29 -5.82
CA PRO A 100 6.17 2.34 -6.80
C PRO A 100 5.75 1.00 -6.19
N PHE A 101 5.65 0.89 -4.88
CA PHE A 101 5.30 -0.36 -4.20
C PHE A 101 4.60 -0.12 -2.87
N CYS A 102 3.64 -0.99 -2.54
CA CYS A 102 2.98 -1.00 -1.24
C CYS A 102 3.95 -1.42 -0.14
N ILE A 103 4.20 -0.56 0.86
CA ILE A 103 5.11 -0.89 1.96
C ILE A 103 4.62 -2.10 2.78
N CYS A 104 3.31 -2.27 2.91
CA CYS A 104 2.74 -3.42 3.61
C CYS A 104 2.95 -4.71 2.83
N ALA A 105 2.92 -4.69 1.49
CA ALA A 105 3.23 -5.84 0.67
C ALA A 105 4.73 -6.21 0.76
N MET A 106 5.64 -5.22 0.81
CA MET A 106 7.06 -5.47 1.08
C MET A 106 7.26 -6.13 2.44
N LEU A 107 6.69 -5.56 3.49
CA LEU A 107 6.83 -6.05 4.85
C LEU A 107 6.13 -7.40 5.08
N ALA A 108 5.09 -7.72 4.32
CA ALA A 108 4.40 -9.01 4.44
C ALA A 108 5.32 -10.21 4.13
N ALA A 109 6.28 -10.04 3.24
CA ALA A 109 7.29 -11.08 2.96
C ALA A 109 8.25 -11.30 4.13
N GLU A 110 8.39 -10.32 5.03
CA GLU A 110 9.28 -10.38 6.18
C GLU A 110 8.53 -10.66 7.51
N LEU A 111 7.22 -10.91 7.49
CA LEU A 111 6.41 -11.10 8.71
C LEU A 111 7.02 -12.03 9.78
N PRO A 112 7.67 -13.16 9.42
CA PRO A 112 8.26 -14.05 10.43
C PRO A 112 9.36 -13.42 11.29
N VAL A 113 10.00 -12.35 10.81
CA VAL A 113 11.12 -11.68 11.49
C VAL A 113 10.77 -10.25 11.95
N LEU A 114 9.55 -9.78 11.68
CA LEU A 114 9.11 -8.46 12.10
C LEU A 114 8.75 -8.43 13.60
N PRO A 115 8.97 -7.30 14.29
CA PRO A 115 8.41 -7.05 15.61
C PRO A 115 6.88 -7.16 15.63
N GLY A 116 6.32 -7.66 16.74
CA GLY A 116 4.89 -7.93 16.87
C GLY A 116 4.01 -6.70 16.60
N GLU A 117 4.43 -5.54 17.09
CA GLU A 117 3.72 -4.27 16.89
C GLU A 117 3.69 -3.81 15.43
N VAL A 118 4.74 -4.09 14.65
CA VAL A 118 4.78 -3.84 13.19
C VAL A 118 3.86 -4.82 12.47
N THR A 119 3.93 -6.10 12.86
CA THR A 119 3.09 -7.18 12.30
C THR A 119 1.59 -6.86 12.43
N ILE A 120 1.16 -6.31 13.57
CA ILE A 120 -0.23 -5.92 13.83
C ILE A 120 -0.70 -4.88 12.79
N GLU A 121 0.11 -3.85 12.53
CA GLU A 121 -0.21 -2.78 11.57
C GLU A 121 -0.24 -3.31 10.12
N VAL A 122 0.75 -4.12 9.74
CA VAL A 122 0.79 -4.74 8.40
C VAL A 122 -0.47 -5.58 8.17
N ARG A 123 -0.81 -6.47 9.10
CA ARG A 123 -2.04 -7.28 9.01
C ARG A 123 -3.31 -6.43 9.02
N GLY A 124 -3.29 -5.31 9.77
CA GLY A 124 -4.37 -4.33 9.79
C GLY A 124 -4.64 -3.77 8.39
N HIS A 125 -3.60 -3.32 7.70
CA HIS A 125 -3.71 -2.81 6.34
C HIS A 125 -4.34 -3.82 5.36
N PHE A 126 -3.90 -5.08 5.41
CA PHE A 126 -4.46 -6.13 4.54
C PHE A 126 -5.95 -6.38 4.82
N ARG A 127 -6.37 -6.39 6.10
CA ARG A 127 -7.79 -6.53 6.47
C ARG A 127 -8.64 -5.36 6.00
N ASP A 128 -8.16 -4.14 6.18
CA ASP A 128 -8.87 -2.94 5.77
C ASP A 128 -9.06 -2.90 4.25
N LEU A 129 -7.99 -3.14 3.50
CA LEU A 129 -8.02 -3.13 2.04
C LEU A 129 -8.92 -4.24 1.48
N SER A 130 -8.80 -5.47 1.99
CA SER A 130 -9.65 -6.58 1.53
C SER A 130 -11.11 -6.35 1.89
N GLY A 131 -11.40 -5.77 3.06
CA GLY A 131 -12.75 -5.39 3.47
C GLY A 131 -13.37 -4.34 2.55
N TRP A 132 -12.61 -3.28 2.21
CA TRP A 132 -13.06 -2.26 1.27
C TRP A 132 -13.32 -2.85 -0.12
N LEU A 133 -12.38 -3.65 -0.65
CA LEU A 133 -12.55 -4.32 -1.94
C LEU A 133 -13.81 -5.19 -1.96
N ALA A 134 -14.05 -5.98 -0.91
CA ALA A 134 -15.24 -6.83 -0.80
C ALA A 134 -16.53 -5.99 -0.85
N THR A 135 -16.56 -4.84 -0.17
CA THR A 135 -17.71 -3.93 -0.16
C THR A 135 -17.96 -3.34 -1.56
N VAL A 136 -16.92 -2.90 -2.25
CA VAL A 136 -17.04 -2.36 -3.62
C VAL A 136 -17.49 -3.43 -4.61
N LEU A 137 -16.94 -4.64 -4.53
CA LEU A 137 -17.34 -5.77 -5.38
C LEU A 137 -18.78 -6.18 -5.14
N GLN A 138 -19.21 -6.30 -3.88
CA GLN A 138 -20.58 -6.62 -3.52
C GLN A 138 -21.57 -5.57 -4.05
N LYS A 139 -21.23 -4.29 -3.90
CA LYS A 139 -22.04 -3.19 -4.43
C LYS A 139 -22.13 -3.27 -5.96
N GLY A 140 -21.01 -3.55 -6.64
CA GLY A 140 -20.98 -3.70 -8.09
C GLY A 140 -21.86 -4.81 -8.62
N VAL A 141 -21.95 -5.94 -7.91
CA VAL A 141 -22.88 -7.03 -8.24
C VAL A 141 -24.33 -6.58 -8.02
N ALA A 142 -24.63 -5.96 -6.88
CA ALA A 142 -25.97 -5.49 -6.55
C ALA A 142 -26.52 -4.45 -7.55
N GLU A 143 -25.63 -3.63 -8.13
CA GLU A 143 -25.96 -2.62 -9.14
C GLU A 143 -25.89 -3.15 -10.58
N GLY A 144 -25.62 -4.45 -10.78
CA GLY A 144 -25.53 -5.05 -12.12
C GLY A 144 -24.35 -4.54 -12.95
N ARG A 145 -23.28 -4.04 -12.30
CA ARG A 145 -22.05 -3.51 -12.93
C ARG A 145 -20.96 -4.56 -13.02
N LEU A 146 -20.99 -5.53 -12.10
CA LEU A 146 -19.97 -6.58 -11.98
C LEU A 146 -20.61 -7.96 -11.94
N VAL A 147 -19.87 -8.95 -12.44
CA VAL A 147 -20.14 -10.38 -12.29
C VAL A 147 -18.96 -11.03 -11.56
N LEU A 148 -19.25 -11.83 -10.54
CA LEU A 148 -18.24 -12.54 -9.77
C LEU A 148 -18.46 -14.04 -9.89
N SER A 149 -17.38 -14.80 -9.96
CA SER A 149 -17.40 -16.26 -9.97
C SER A 149 -17.43 -16.87 -8.57
N ARG A 150 -17.14 -16.06 -7.54
CA ARG A 150 -17.07 -16.44 -6.12
C ARG A 150 -17.69 -15.37 -5.25
N PRO A 151 -17.90 -15.63 -3.93
CA PRO A 151 -18.30 -14.62 -2.98
C PRO A 151 -17.37 -13.40 -3.00
N ALA A 152 -17.92 -12.20 -2.84
CA ALA A 152 -17.16 -10.94 -2.94
C ALA A 152 -15.95 -10.89 -2.01
N ALA A 153 -16.02 -11.51 -0.83
CA ALA A 153 -14.88 -11.59 0.09
C ALA A 153 -13.69 -12.40 -0.47
N GLU A 154 -13.97 -13.49 -1.19
CA GLU A 154 -12.92 -14.30 -1.83
C GLU A 154 -12.36 -13.61 -3.07
N GLU A 155 -13.23 -12.99 -3.88
CA GLU A 155 -12.77 -12.19 -5.04
C GLU A 155 -11.94 -10.98 -4.59
N ALA A 156 -12.25 -10.36 -3.45
CA ALA A 156 -11.45 -9.28 -2.88
C ALA A 156 -10.02 -9.72 -2.56
N LEU A 157 -9.85 -10.92 -1.99
CA LEU A 157 -8.52 -11.48 -1.74
C LEU A 157 -7.76 -11.75 -3.05
N SER A 158 -8.44 -12.31 -4.05
CA SER A 158 -7.87 -12.57 -5.37
C SER A 158 -7.49 -11.27 -6.08
N PHE A 159 -8.37 -10.25 -6.01
CA PHE A 159 -8.12 -8.93 -6.59
C PHE A 159 -6.88 -8.28 -5.95
N MET A 160 -6.84 -8.23 -4.62
CA MET A 160 -5.70 -7.68 -3.87
C MET A 160 -4.40 -8.41 -4.19
N ALA A 161 -4.42 -9.74 -4.21
CA ALA A 161 -3.25 -10.55 -4.55
C ALA A 161 -2.76 -10.30 -5.98
N THR A 162 -3.69 -10.14 -6.94
CA THR A 162 -3.36 -9.81 -8.34
C THR A 162 -2.70 -8.44 -8.43
N VAL A 163 -3.21 -7.42 -7.76
CA VAL A 163 -2.61 -6.08 -7.75
C VAL A 163 -1.20 -6.10 -7.14
N HIS A 164 -1.02 -6.73 -5.98
CA HIS A 164 0.31 -6.85 -5.36
C HIS A 164 1.28 -7.68 -6.21
N GLY A 165 0.81 -8.76 -6.83
CA GLY A 165 1.60 -9.56 -7.76
C GLY A 165 1.98 -8.79 -9.02
N ALA A 166 1.09 -7.96 -9.57
CA ALA A 166 1.36 -7.09 -10.71
C ALA A 166 2.43 -6.04 -10.39
N MET A 167 2.37 -5.42 -9.19
CA MET A 167 3.43 -4.50 -8.72
C MET A 167 4.79 -5.21 -8.65
N LEU A 168 4.82 -6.41 -8.05
CA LEU A 168 6.05 -7.19 -7.92
C LEU A 168 6.61 -7.58 -9.29
N SER A 169 5.75 -7.99 -10.22
CA SER A 169 6.12 -8.36 -11.58
C SER A 169 6.67 -7.15 -12.34
N ALA A 170 6.00 -6.01 -12.31
CA ALA A 170 6.48 -4.79 -12.95
C ALA A 170 7.87 -4.39 -12.45
N ARG A 171 8.08 -4.49 -11.12
CA ARG A 171 9.39 -4.24 -10.49
C ARG A 171 10.46 -5.24 -10.96
N ALA A 172 10.12 -6.54 -11.02
CA ALA A 172 11.05 -7.58 -11.41
C ALA A 172 11.49 -7.49 -12.87
N TYR A 173 10.55 -7.12 -13.76
CA TYR A 173 10.84 -6.91 -15.19
C TYR A 173 11.44 -5.52 -15.49
N GLY A 174 11.36 -4.57 -14.53
CA GLY A 174 11.76 -3.18 -14.77
C GLY A 174 10.89 -2.47 -15.83
N ASP A 175 9.66 -2.94 -16.01
CA ASP A 175 8.74 -2.46 -17.04
C ASP A 175 7.35 -2.16 -16.45
N PRO A 176 6.94 -0.88 -16.37
CA PRO A 176 5.61 -0.49 -15.90
C PRO A 176 4.45 -1.11 -16.67
N LEU A 177 4.63 -1.43 -17.97
CA LEU A 177 3.58 -2.01 -18.80
C LEU A 177 3.16 -3.41 -18.35
N VAL A 178 4.04 -4.13 -17.64
CA VAL A 178 3.72 -5.43 -17.04
C VAL A 178 2.57 -5.32 -16.02
N PHE A 179 2.50 -4.22 -15.26
CA PHE A 179 1.39 -3.99 -14.33
C PHE A 179 0.06 -3.94 -15.07
N THR A 180 -0.05 -3.09 -16.10
CA THR A 180 -1.27 -2.94 -16.93
C THR A 180 -1.65 -4.26 -17.61
N ALA A 181 -0.68 -4.98 -18.17
CA ALA A 181 -0.90 -6.27 -18.83
C ALA A 181 -1.49 -7.33 -17.89
N ILE A 182 -1.19 -7.29 -16.58
CA ILE A 182 -1.76 -8.20 -15.58
C ILE A 182 -3.13 -7.71 -15.09
N ILE A 183 -3.31 -6.38 -14.98
CA ILE A 183 -4.53 -5.80 -14.40
C ILE A 183 -5.71 -5.78 -15.38
N GLU A 184 -5.50 -5.54 -16.68
CA GLU A 184 -6.61 -5.47 -17.64
C GLU A 184 -7.40 -6.79 -17.75
N PRO A 185 -6.80 -7.98 -17.83
CA PRO A 185 -7.54 -9.25 -17.80
C PRO A 185 -8.36 -9.47 -16.53
N LEU A 186 -7.95 -8.88 -15.38
CA LEU A 186 -8.72 -8.93 -14.14
C LEU A 186 -10.06 -8.20 -14.32
N PHE A 187 -10.05 -7.01 -14.94
CA PHE A 187 -11.26 -6.26 -15.24
C PHE A 187 -12.13 -6.92 -16.30
N ASP A 188 -11.52 -7.49 -17.34
CA ASP A 188 -12.26 -8.25 -18.38
C ASP A 188 -13.07 -9.40 -17.81
N ARG A 189 -12.60 -10.00 -16.71
CA ARG A 189 -13.26 -11.12 -16.04
C ARG A 189 -14.45 -10.69 -15.20
N ILE A 190 -14.41 -9.51 -14.57
CA ILE A 190 -15.42 -9.06 -13.61
C ILE A 190 -16.39 -8.02 -14.15
N ALA A 191 -16.05 -7.28 -15.20
CA ALA A 191 -16.91 -6.26 -15.77
C ALA A 191 -17.99 -6.88 -16.66
N ILE A 192 -19.24 -6.43 -16.50
CA ILE A 192 -20.31 -6.80 -17.42
C ILE A 192 -20.11 -6.02 -18.72
N ARG A 193 -19.97 -6.75 -19.83
CA ARG A 193 -19.92 -6.16 -21.18
C ARG A 193 -21.37 -5.96 -21.66
N HIS A 194 -21.73 -4.74 -21.94
CA HIS A 194 -23.02 -4.38 -22.57
C HIS A 194 -22.92 -4.41 -24.07
#